data_b8bb3b47476a6d60642bf30793e49f8c
#
_entry.id   b8bb3b47476a6d60642bf30793e49f8c
#
_cell.length_a   1.000
_cell.length_b   1.000
_cell.length_c   1.000
_cell.angle_alpha   90.00
_cell.angle_beta   90.00
_cell.angle_gamma   90.00
#
_symmetry.space_group_name_H-M   'P 1'
#
loop_
_entity.id
_entity.type
_entity.pdbx_description
1 polymer ?
#
loop_
_entity_poly.entity_id
_entity_poly.type
_entity_poly.pdbx_seq_one_letter_code
_entity_poly.pdbx_strand_id
1 'polypeptide(L)'
;MSLLEGIIDSRNNPLAVVEDIATDNNWAFERSGEDEVTIVSKGDWTDYQLSFTWMAEIEALHLACAFDMKIPPARRGEVQRLIAAINEQLWVGHFDIWTHTGMVMYRQALVLPGNMTASTAQCEAMLVGAIHACERYYPAFQFVVWAGKTAAEAMSAAMFDTEGEA
;
A
#
# COMPACT_ATOMS: atom_id res chain seq x y z
N MET A 1 -11.68 -14.50 28.90
CA MET A 1 -10.43 -13.75 28.60
C MET A 1 -9.98 -13.02 29.85
N SER A 2 -8.77 -13.26 30.30
CA SER A 2 -8.25 -12.58 31.47
C SER A 2 -7.77 -11.17 31.09
N LEU A 3 -7.77 -10.26 32.06
CA LEU A 3 -7.22 -8.91 31.88
C LEU A 3 -5.74 -8.92 31.41
N LEU A 4 -5.03 -10.01 31.73
CA LEU A 4 -3.64 -10.22 31.31
C LEU A 4 -3.52 -10.56 29.82
N GLU A 5 -4.46 -11.31 29.26
CA GLU A 5 -4.50 -11.62 27.82
C GLU A 5 -4.81 -10.37 27.01
N GLY A 6 -5.73 -9.51 27.45
CA GLY A 6 -5.99 -8.23 26.82
C GLY A 6 -4.81 -7.27 26.86
N ILE A 7 -4.02 -7.29 27.93
CA ILE A 7 -2.80 -6.47 28.07
C ILE A 7 -1.66 -7.01 27.18
N ILE A 8 -1.56 -8.32 27.04
CA ILE A 8 -0.55 -8.95 26.18
C ILE A 8 -0.88 -8.68 24.71
N ASP A 9 -2.13 -8.78 24.33
CA ASP A 9 -2.61 -8.51 22.97
C ASP A 9 -2.38 -7.04 22.57
N SER A 10 -2.63 -6.09 23.48
CA SER A 10 -2.40 -4.67 23.21
C SER A 10 -0.91 -4.30 23.11
N ARG A 11 -0.01 -5.05 23.76
CA ARG A 11 1.44 -4.79 23.71
C ARG A 11 2.08 -5.19 22.39
N ASN A 12 1.49 -6.12 21.66
CA ASN A 12 2.03 -6.65 20.41
C ASN A 12 1.39 -6.02 19.18
N ASN A 13 0.37 -5.17 19.37
CA ASN A 13 -0.28 -4.49 18.28
C ASN A 13 0.60 -3.36 17.73
N PRO A 14 1.11 -3.48 16.49
CA PRO A 14 2.03 -2.51 15.91
C PRO A 14 1.37 -1.20 15.47
N LEU A 15 0.06 -1.08 15.57
CA LEU A 15 -0.67 0.12 15.13
C LEU A 15 -0.30 1.36 15.93
N ALA A 16 0.09 1.21 17.20
CA ALA A 16 0.58 2.32 18.00
C ALA A 16 1.87 2.94 17.39
N VAL A 17 2.75 2.11 16.85
CA VAL A 17 3.97 2.56 16.15
C VAL A 17 3.59 3.35 14.89
N VAL A 18 2.62 2.87 14.13
CA VAL A 18 2.10 3.55 12.92
C VAL A 18 1.50 4.91 13.27
N GLU A 19 0.71 5.00 14.32
CA GLU A 19 0.13 6.25 14.81
C GLU A 19 1.20 7.26 15.24
N ASP A 20 2.24 6.81 15.93
CA ASP A 20 3.37 7.65 16.32
C ASP A 20 4.10 8.23 15.11
N ILE A 21 4.33 7.42 14.09
CA ILE A 21 4.94 7.87 12.83
C ILE A 21 4.07 8.93 12.15
N ALA A 22 2.77 8.70 12.07
CA ALA A 22 1.83 9.67 11.50
C ALA A 22 1.85 11.00 12.26
N THR A 23 1.86 10.93 13.59
CA THR A 23 1.92 12.10 14.47
C THR A 23 3.22 12.89 14.27
N ASP A 24 4.36 12.21 14.23
CA ASP A 24 5.68 12.82 14.06
C ASP A 24 5.84 13.52 12.70
N ASN A 25 5.16 13.02 11.67
CA ASN A 25 5.18 13.59 10.33
C ASN A 25 4.03 14.57 10.07
N ASN A 26 3.19 14.85 11.05
CA ASN A 26 1.98 15.68 10.92
C ASN A 26 1.00 15.17 9.84
N TRP A 27 0.92 13.88 9.66
CA TRP A 27 -0.05 13.27 8.76
C TRP A 27 -1.38 13.05 9.45
N ALA A 28 -2.46 13.33 8.76
CA ALA A 28 -3.79 13.02 9.26
C ALA A 28 -3.97 11.49 9.28
N PHE A 29 -4.47 10.98 10.39
CA PHE A 29 -4.80 9.57 10.50
C PHE A 29 -6.11 9.38 11.27
N GLU A 30 -6.76 8.28 10.98
CA GLU A 30 -7.98 7.86 11.65
C GLU A 30 -7.86 6.39 12.06
N ARG A 31 -8.21 6.11 13.31
CA ARG A 31 -8.25 4.76 13.82
C ARG A 31 -9.67 4.20 13.69
N SER A 32 -9.81 3.09 12.96
CA SER A 32 -11.06 2.37 12.79
C SER A 32 -11.05 1.12 13.66
N GLY A 33 -11.58 1.22 14.87
CA GLY A 33 -11.54 0.13 15.84
C GLY A 33 -10.15 -0.10 16.42
N GLU A 34 -9.89 -1.33 16.86
CA GLU A 34 -8.62 -1.72 17.49
C GLU A 34 -7.57 -2.17 16.48
N ASP A 35 -7.99 -2.57 15.30
CA ASP A 35 -7.19 -3.33 14.34
C ASP A 35 -6.83 -2.59 13.05
N GLU A 36 -7.28 -1.35 12.88
CA GLU A 36 -7.02 -0.60 11.66
C GLU A 36 -6.72 0.88 11.91
N VAL A 37 -5.69 1.37 11.23
CA VAL A 37 -5.34 2.80 11.14
C VAL A 37 -5.22 3.18 9.67
N THR A 38 -5.90 4.24 9.27
CA THR A 38 -5.80 4.80 7.93
C THR A 38 -5.09 6.15 7.97
N ILE A 39 -4.10 6.31 7.11
CA ILE A 39 -3.33 7.53 6.91
C ILE A 39 -3.61 8.07 5.51
N VAL A 40 -3.77 9.38 5.39
CA VAL A 40 -3.84 10.05 4.08
C VAL A 40 -2.54 10.81 3.85
N SER A 41 -1.86 10.49 2.75
CA SER A 41 -0.62 11.14 2.33
C SER A 41 -0.82 11.81 0.98
N LYS A 42 -0.39 13.06 0.87
CA LYS A 42 -0.38 13.76 -0.42
C LYS A 42 0.78 13.27 -1.26
N GLY A 43 0.47 12.89 -2.51
CA GLY A 43 1.47 12.56 -3.50
C GLY A 43 1.54 13.62 -4.61
N ASP A 44 2.47 13.44 -5.53
CA ASP A 44 2.66 14.35 -6.67
C ASP A 44 1.51 14.26 -7.68
N TRP A 45 0.89 13.08 -7.77
CA TRP A 45 -0.17 12.80 -8.75
C TRP A 45 -1.56 12.78 -8.13
N THR A 46 -1.68 12.29 -6.90
CA THR A 46 -2.95 12.14 -6.20
C THR A 46 -2.69 11.96 -4.72
N ASP A 47 -3.73 11.98 -3.92
CA ASP A 47 -3.66 11.59 -2.52
C ASP A 47 -3.72 10.07 -2.40
N TYR A 48 -2.92 9.51 -1.51
CA TYR A 48 -2.87 8.08 -1.23
C TYR A 48 -3.50 7.79 0.12
N GLN A 49 -4.33 6.77 0.15
CA GLN A 49 -4.92 6.24 1.36
C GLN A 49 -4.19 4.97 1.78
N LEU A 50 -3.50 5.04 2.92
CA LEU A 50 -2.72 3.94 3.45
C LEU A 50 -3.46 3.35 4.66
N SER A 51 -3.92 2.11 4.52
CA SER A 51 -4.62 1.39 5.58
C SER A 51 -3.73 0.30 6.14
N PHE A 52 -3.38 0.44 7.42
CA PHE A 52 -2.66 -0.59 8.17
C PHE A 52 -3.68 -1.39 8.98
N THR A 53 -3.64 -2.69 8.82
CA THR A 53 -4.51 -3.63 9.54
C THR A 53 -3.67 -4.64 10.31
N TRP A 54 -3.88 -4.74 11.61
CA TRP A 54 -3.29 -5.79 12.42
C TRP A 54 -4.17 -7.04 12.34
N MET A 55 -3.61 -8.11 11.83
CA MET A 55 -4.28 -9.41 11.68
C MET A 55 -3.73 -10.37 12.74
N ALA A 56 -4.32 -10.33 13.93
CA ALA A 56 -3.85 -11.09 15.09
C ALA A 56 -3.79 -12.60 14.84
N GLU A 57 -4.74 -13.14 14.08
CA GLU A 57 -4.82 -14.58 13.79
C GLU A 57 -3.61 -15.11 13.02
N ILE A 58 -3.01 -14.30 12.18
CA ILE A 58 -1.83 -14.66 11.40
C ILE A 58 -0.59 -13.89 11.84
N GLU A 59 -0.68 -13.12 12.90
CA GLU A 59 0.40 -12.31 13.46
C GLU A 59 1.08 -11.43 12.41
N ALA A 60 0.30 -10.76 11.58
CA ALA A 60 0.80 -9.94 10.50
C ALA A 60 0.20 -8.53 10.51
N LEU A 61 1.04 -7.54 10.24
CA LEU A 61 0.64 -6.18 9.93
C LEU A 61 0.51 -6.05 8.41
N HIS A 62 -0.69 -5.82 7.94
CA HIS A 62 -0.97 -5.66 6.52
C HIS A 62 -1.10 -4.17 6.17
N LEU A 63 -0.47 -3.75 5.09
CA LEU A 63 -0.62 -2.43 4.51
C LEU A 63 -1.28 -2.53 3.13
N ALA A 64 -2.34 -1.76 2.92
CA ALA A 64 -2.92 -1.52 1.60
C ALA A 64 -2.84 -0.02 1.30
N CYS A 65 -2.24 0.33 0.18
CA CYS A 65 -2.17 1.71 -0.30
C CYS A 65 -3.03 1.82 -1.57
N ALA A 66 -4.15 2.52 -1.45
CA ALA A 66 -5.08 2.75 -2.55
C ALA A 66 -4.95 4.19 -3.06
N PHE A 67 -5.18 4.35 -4.34
CA PHE A 67 -5.31 5.67 -4.97
C PHE A 67 -6.64 5.78 -5.71
N ASP A 68 -7.13 7.00 -5.83
CA ASP A 68 -8.43 7.29 -6.40
C ASP A 68 -8.43 7.11 -7.92
N MET A 69 -8.49 5.84 -8.34
CA MET A 69 -8.59 5.46 -9.74
C MET A 69 -9.46 4.21 -9.84
N LYS A 70 -10.68 4.40 -10.33
CA LYS A 70 -11.59 3.31 -10.59
C LYS A 70 -11.39 2.79 -12.01
N ILE A 71 -11.11 1.51 -12.13
CA ILE A 71 -10.84 0.88 -13.42
C ILE A 71 -12.17 0.47 -14.09
N PRO A 72 -12.48 1.00 -15.26
CA PRO A 72 -13.67 0.57 -16.01
C PRO A 72 -13.54 -0.92 -16.39
N PRO A 73 -14.66 -1.67 -16.42
CA PRO A 73 -14.61 -3.09 -16.79
C PRO A 73 -13.90 -3.37 -18.12
N ALA A 74 -14.06 -2.48 -19.11
CA ALA A 74 -13.42 -2.61 -20.42
C ALA A 74 -11.88 -2.51 -20.39
N ARG A 75 -11.32 -1.89 -19.34
CA ARG A 75 -9.86 -1.70 -19.19
C ARG A 75 -9.22 -2.67 -18.20
N ARG A 76 -10.01 -3.47 -17.49
CA ARG A 76 -9.49 -4.41 -16.46
C ARG A 76 -8.48 -5.40 -17.01
N GLY A 77 -8.69 -5.92 -18.19
CA GLY A 77 -7.75 -6.85 -18.85
C GLY A 77 -6.37 -6.24 -19.06
N GLU A 78 -6.29 -5.02 -19.57
CA GLU A 78 -5.01 -4.31 -19.75
C GLU A 78 -4.37 -3.91 -18.41
N VAL A 79 -5.18 -3.49 -17.44
CA VAL A 79 -4.68 -3.19 -16.09
C VAL A 79 -4.10 -4.44 -15.43
N GLN A 80 -4.73 -5.60 -15.57
CA GLN A 80 -4.19 -6.86 -15.05
C GLN A 80 -2.85 -7.23 -15.68
N ARG A 81 -2.69 -7.01 -16.99
CA ARG A 81 -1.41 -7.21 -17.68
C ARG A 81 -0.36 -6.22 -17.19
N LEU A 82 -0.75 -4.97 -16.99
CA LEU A 82 0.14 -3.94 -16.43
C LEU A 82 0.59 -4.34 -15.02
N ILE A 83 -0.32 -4.75 -14.14
CA ILE A 83 -0.02 -5.20 -12.78
C ILE A 83 0.95 -6.38 -12.81
N ALA A 84 0.74 -7.36 -13.67
CA ALA A 84 1.67 -8.49 -13.79
C ALA A 84 3.08 -8.04 -14.18
N ALA A 85 3.20 -7.13 -15.13
CA ALA A 85 4.49 -6.57 -15.55
C ALA A 85 5.17 -5.74 -14.46
N ILE A 86 4.41 -4.93 -13.72
CA ILE A 86 4.93 -4.14 -12.59
C ILE A 86 5.41 -5.07 -11.47
N ASN A 87 4.61 -6.06 -11.09
CA ASN A 87 4.92 -6.96 -9.99
C ASN A 87 6.19 -7.78 -10.25
N GLU A 88 6.49 -8.06 -11.52
CA GLU A 88 7.75 -8.71 -11.91
C GLU A 88 8.98 -7.88 -11.53
N GLN A 89 8.84 -6.54 -11.44
CA GLN A 89 9.90 -5.62 -11.07
C GLN A 89 9.97 -5.35 -9.56
N LEU A 90 8.95 -5.73 -8.80
CA LEU A 90 8.87 -5.46 -7.36
C LEU A 90 9.42 -6.64 -6.54
N TRP A 91 10.40 -6.35 -5.68
CA TRP A 91 10.95 -7.33 -4.76
C TRP A 91 10.15 -7.41 -3.46
N VAL A 92 9.49 -6.33 -3.09
CA VAL A 92 8.70 -6.22 -1.86
C VAL A 92 7.34 -5.63 -2.20
N GLY A 93 6.30 -6.25 -1.70
CA GLY A 93 4.94 -5.84 -1.99
C GLY A 93 4.51 -6.13 -3.42
N HIS A 94 3.28 -5.81 -3.73
CA HIS A 94 2.70 -6.03 -5.06
C HIS A 94 1.49 -5.16 -5.27
N PHE A 95 1.15 -4.90 -6.53
CA PHE A 95 -0.11 -4.29 -6.91
C PHE A 95 -1.18 -5.36 -7.11
N ASP A 96 -2.41 -4.98 -6.83
CA ASP A 96 -3.59 -5.80 -7.01
C ASP A 96 -4.77 -4.93 -7.42
N ILE A 97 -5.79 -5.54 -7.98
CA ILE A 97 -7.05 -4.87 -8.29
C ILE A 97 -8.16 -5.49 -7.44
N TRP A 98 -8.88 -4.66 -6.72
CA TRP A 98 -10.03 -5.13 -5.95
C TRP A 98 -11.23 -5.26 -6.88
N THR A 99 -11.58 -6.50 -7.21
CA THR A 99 -12.58 -6.80 -8.24
C THR A 99 -13.97 -6.23 -7.95
N HIS A 100 -14.34 -6.14 -6.68
CA HIS A 100 -15.64 -5.59 -6.28
C HIS A 100 -15.77 -4.08 -6.55
N THR A 101 -14.72 -3.33 -6.33
CA THR A 101 -14.71 -1.87 -6.49
C THR A 101 -14.01 -1.40 -7.75
N GLY A 102 -13.16 -2.24 -8.35
CA GLY A 102 -12.30 -1.87 -9.47
C GLY A 102 -11.15 -0.94 -9.07
N MET A 103 -10.83 -0.85 -7.79
CA MET A 103 -9.72 -0.02 -7.31
C MET A 103 -8.40 -0.77 -7.36
N VAL A 104 -7.36 -0.07 -7.80
CA VAL A 104 -5.98 -0.56 -7.74
C VAL A 104 -5.39 -0.22 -6.38
N MET A 105 -4.65 -1.15 -5.82
CA MET A 105 -3.95 -0.97 -4.56
C MET A 105 -2.58 -1.62 -4.58
N TYR A 106 -1.65 -1.04 -3.85
CA TYR A 106 -0.39 -1.67 -3.49
C TYR A 106 -0.57 -2.35 -2.13
N ARG A 107 -0.06 -3.57 -1.99
CA ARG A 107 -0.17 -4.37 -0.77
C ARG A 107 1.18 -4.87 -0.31
N GLN A 108 1.37 -4.89 1.00
CA GLN A 108 2.55 -5.44 1.66
C GLN A 108 2.15 -5.94 3.05
N ALA A 109 2.85 -6.94 3.55
CA ALA A 109 2.65 -7.43 4.91
C ALA A 109 3.99 -7.63 5.63
N LEU A 110 3.97 -7.40 6.94
CA LEU A 110 5.07 -7.69 7.86
C LEU A 110 4.61 -8.75 8.85
N VAL A 111 5.21 -9.92 8.79
CA VAL A 111 4.89 -11.04 9.69
C VAL A 111 5.70 -10.88 10.97
N LEU A 112 5.02 -10.93 12.11
CA LEU A 112 5.59 -10.72 13.45
C LEU A 112 5.25 -11.90 14.37
N PRO A 113 5.79 -13.10 14.09
CA PRO A 113 5.43 -14.31 14.86
C PRO A 113 6.04 -14.29 16.25
N GLY A 114 5.43 -15.04 17.17
CA GLY A 114 6.00 -15.30 18.47
C GLY A 114 6.18 -14.06 19.35
N ASN A 115 5.18 -13.18 19.35
CA ASN A 115 5.19 -11.93 20.14
C ASN A 115 6.31 -10.93 19.72
N MET A 116 6.80 -11.01 18.49
CA MET A 116 7.72 -10.00 17.97
C MET A 116 7.01 -8.64 17.87
N THR A 117 7.76 -7.60 18.16
CA THR A 117 7.26 -6.21 18.02
C THR A 117 7.82 -5.57 16.75
N ALA A 118 7.00 -4.80 16.05
CA ALA A 118 7.46 -4.01 14.93
C ALA A 118 8.31 -2.84 15.42
N SER A 119 9.44 -2.59 14.76
CA SER A 119 10.22 -1.38 14.98
C SER A 119 9.65 -0.20 14.20
N THR A 120 9.95 1.02 14.64
CA THR A 120 9.63 2.24 13.89
C THR A 120 10.21 2.17 12.47
N ALA A 121 11.46 1.72 12.34
CA ALA A 121 12.12 1.59 11.04
C ALA A 121 11.41 0.61 10.10
N GLN A 122 10.87 -0.50 10.61
CA GLN A 122 10.11 -1.45 9.81
C GLN A 122 8.79 -0.83 9.29
N CYS A 123 8.06 -0.15 10.15
CA CYS A 123 6.81 0.50 9.77
C CYS A 123 7.03 1.67 8.80
N GLU A 124 8.07 2.48 9.02
CA GLU A 124 8.48 3.55 8.10
C GLU A 124 8.86 2.99 6.73
N ALA A 125 9.61 1.90 6.69
CA ALA A 125 10.01 1.25 5.44
C ALA A 125 8.80 0.75 4.65
N MET A 126 7.80 0.18 5.32
CA MET A 126 6.54 -0.22 4.68
C MET A 126 5.82 0.98 4.07
N LEU A 127 5.69 2.06 4.82
CA LEU A 127 4.97 3.25 4.45
C LEU A 127 5.65 3.99 3.29
N VAL A 128 6.95 4.24 3.40
CA VAL A 128 7.75 4.89 2.35
C VAL A 128 7.78 4.04 1.08
N GLY A 129 7.94 2.72 1.23
CA GLY A 129 7.95 1.79 0.10
C GLY A 129 6.61 1.79 -0.65
N ALA A 130 5.50 1.84 0.06
CA ALA A 130 4.16 1.91 -0.55
C ALA A 130 3.96 3.21 -1.35
N ILE A 131 4.28 4.35 -0.74
CA ILE A 131 4.17 5.66 -1.39
C ILE A 131 5.08 5.72 -2.63
N HIS A 132 6.33 5.29 -2.49
CA HIS A 132 7.29 5.27 -3.60
C HIS A 132 6.82 4.40 -4.77
N ALA A 133 6.31 3.19 -4.49
CA ALA A 133 5.79 2.31 -5.53
C ALA A 133 4.57 2.94 -6.24
N CYS A 134 3.65 3.50 -5.48
CA CYS A 134 2.46 4.16 -6.04
C CYS A 134 2.82 5.38 -6.88
N GLU A 135 3.71 6.24 -6.40
CA GLU A 135 4.19 7.42 -7.16
C GLU A 135 4.86 7.01 -8.46
N ARG A 136 5.69 6.00 -8.42
CA ARG A 136 6.44 5.54 -9.61
C ARG A 136 5.51 4.99 -10.69
N TYR A 137 4.50 4.24 -10.33
CA TYR A 137 3.67 3.51 -11.30
C TYR A 137 2.31 4.17 -11.57
N TYR A 138 1.90 5.18 -10.81
CA TYR A 138 0.65 5.88 -11.05
C TYR A 138 0.51 6.38 -12.50
N PRO A 139 1.53 7.02 -13.10
CA PRO A 139 1.45 7.43 -14.51
C PRO A 139 1.21 6.28 -15.47
N ALA A 140 1.77 5.10 -15.22
CA ALA A 140 1.52 3.92 -16.06
C ALA A 140 0.05 3.49 -16.03
N PHE A 141 -0.58 3.52 -14.86
CA PHE A 141 -2.01 3.27 -14.74
C PHE A 141 -2.84 4.33 -15.47
N GLN A 142 -2.46 5.61 -15.41
CA GLN A 142 -3.13 6.67 -16.17
C GLN A 142 -3.08 6.42 -17.68
N PHE A 143 -1.94 6.00 -18.22
CA PHE A 143 -1.79 5.66 -19.63
C PHE A 143 -2.74 4.56 -20.07
N VAL A 144 -2.88 3.52 -19.27
CA VAL A 144 -3.77 2.40 -19.59
C VAL A 144 -5.24 2.80 -19.42
N VAL A 145 -5.59 3.42 -18.29
CA VAL A 145 -6.99 3.67 -17.94
C VAL A 145 -7.56 4.86 -18.69
N TRP A 146 -6.82 5.95 -18.79
CA TRP A 146 -7.33 7.21 -19.34
C TRP A 146 -6.89 7.46 -20.79
N ALA A 147 -5.66 7.07 -21.14
CA ALA A 147 -5.16 7.26 -22.50
C ALA A 147 -5.42 6.06 -23.43
N GLY A 148 -5.99 4.98 -22.91
CA GLY A 148 -6.33 3.79 -23.69
C GLY A 148 -5.12 3.02 -24.23
N LYS A 149 -3.93 3.21 -23.65
CA LYS A 149 -2.70 2.52 -24.06
C LYS A 149 -2.67 1.09 -23.59
N THR A 150 -1.81 0.27 -24.23
CA THR A 150 -1.56 -1.09 -23.79
C THR A 150 -0.64 -1.12 -22.57
N ALA A 151 -0.66 -2.22 -21.84
CA ALA A 151 0.25 -2.45 -20.72
C ALA A 151 1.72 -2.32 -21.16
N ALA A 152 2.08 -2.88 -22.32
CA ALA A 152 3.44 -2.80 -22.86
C ALA A 152 3.87 -1.36 -23.15
N GLU A 153 3.01 -0.56 -23.76
CA GLU A 153 3.28 0.86 -24.01
C GLU A 153 3.44 1.66 -22.70
N ALA A 154 2.59 1.40 -21.71
CA ALA A 154 2.66 2.05 -20.39
C ALA A 154 3.95 1.71 -19.65
N MET A 155 4.37 0.44 -19.69
CA MET A 155 5.63 0.01 -19.06
C MET A 155 6.85 0.62 -19.75
N SER A 156 6.86 0.70 -21.07
CA SER A 156 7.94 1.36 -21.81
C SER A 156 8.08 2.82 -21.41
N ALA A 157 6.97 3.55 -21.30
CA ALA A 157 6.99 4.95 -20.87
C ALA A 157 7.51 5.10 -19.43
N ALA A 158 7.07 4.25 -18.50
CA ALA A 158 7.53 4.26 -17.11
C ALA A 158 9.03 3.99 -16.97
N MET A 159 9.58 3.11 -17.80
CA MET A 159 11.02 2.81 -17.80
C MET A 159 11.87 3.94 -18.38
N PHE A 160 11.38 4.64 -19.39
CA PHE A 160 12.07 5.80 -19.95
C PHE A 160 12.18 6.96 -18.96
N ASP A 161 11.15 7.20 -18.18
CA ASP A 161 11.16 8.26 -17.16
C ASP A 161 12.20 7.98 -16.06
N THR A 162 12.45 6.72 -15.71
CA THR A 162 13.47 6.35 -14.72
C THR A 162 14.91 6.47 -15.26
N GLU A 163 15.14 6.25 -16.53
CA GLU A 163 16.47 6.42 -17.15
C GLU A 163 16.83 7.90 -17.34
N GLY A 164 15.85 8.77 -17.48
CA GLY A 164 16.04 10.22 -17.61
C GLY A 164 16.38 10.94 -16.31
N GLU A 165 16.21 10.29 -15.16
CA GLU A 165 16.53 10.83 -13.84
C GLU A 165 17.90 10.39 -13.29
N ALA A 166 18.61 9.58 -14.03
CA ALA A 166 19.93 9.08 -13.63
C ALA A 166 21.05 10.14 -13.86
#